data_09d512b948dff836ce6808f7f6d12283
#
_entry.id   09d512b948dff836ce6808f7f6d12283
#
_cell.length_a   1.000
_cell.length_b   1.000
_cell.length_c   1.000
_cell.angle_alpha   90.00
_cell.angle_beta   90.00
_cell.angle_gamma   90.00
#
_symmetry.space_group_name_H-M   'P 1'
#
loop_
_entity.id
_entity.type
_entity.pdbx_description
1 polymer ?
#
loop_
_entity_poly.entity_id
_entity_poly.type
_entity_poly.pdbx_seq_one_letter_code
_entity_poly.pdbx_strand_id
1 'polypeptide(L)'
;YMRGQARDYDQWATLTGDADWGWSNALPDFLAHESHHSQDHASGEKNPWHRGGGEWRVERQRLRWDVLDAFALAAQQKGIPATPDFNRGDNAGVAYFEVNQRKGWRWNASKAFLNPVKRRPNLVIRTETQVEKLALEKTPQGLWRCAGAWVVDQRAGRRYAVAAKSSLILSAGSIGSVQLLECSGIGDPAVLHKAGVTPVVNLPGVGANLQDHLQIRAVFSVKGVKTLNTMANSLWGKAMIGLEYALKRSGPMSMAPSQLGAFVKSDPSQPHANLEYHVQPL
;
A
#
# COMPACT_ATOMS: atom_id res chain seq x y z
N TYR A 1 -3.37 0.03 7.47
CA TYR A 1 -2.68 -1.20 7.08
C TYR A 1 -3.69 -2.25 6.66
N MET A 2 -3.55 -2.76 5.46
CA MET A 2 -4.38 -3.84 4.92
C MET A 2 -3.52 -4.79 4.10
N ARG A 3 -3.76 -6.08 4.24
CA ARG A 3 -3.28 -7.12 3.31
C ARG A 3 -4.39 -7.44 2.32
N GLY A 4 -4.04 -8.00 1.17
CA GLY A 4 -5.01 -8.66 0.29
C GLY A 4 -5.67 -9.86 0.98
N GLN A 5 -6.76 -10.33 0.40
CA GLN A 5 -7.43 -11.52 0.87
C GLN A 5 -6.69 -12.78 0.42
N ALA A 6 -6.83 -13.89 1.11
CA ALA A 6 -6.22 -15.15 0.70
C ALA A 6 -6.52 -15.48 -0.77
N ARG A 7 -7.78 -15.32 -1.19
CA ARG A 7 -8.22 -15.56 -2.57
C ARG A 7 -7.54 -14.66 -3.61
N ASP A 8 -7.12 -13.44 -3.24
CA ASP A 8 -6.46 -12.53 -4.18
C ASP A 8 -5.09 -13.08 -4.59
N TYR A 9 -4.35 -13.62 -3.62
CA TYR A 9 -3.05 -14.27 -3.85
C TYR A 9 -3.22 -15.61 -4.57
N ASP A 10 -4.19 -16.43 -4.17
CA ASP A 10 -4.49 -17.70 -4.83
C ASP A 10 -4.92 -17.50 -6.29
N GLN A 11 -5.63 -16.41 -6.58
CA GLN A 11 -5.93 -16.00 -7.95
C GLN A 11 -4.66 -15.63 -8.72
N TRP A 12 -3.73 -14.91 -8.11
CA TRP A 12 -2.43 -14.60 -8.74
C TRP A 12 -1.63 -15.87 -9.04
N ALA A 13 -1.59 -16.81 -8.11
CA ALA A 13 -0.95 -18.10 -8.36
C ALA A 13 -1.57 -18.82 -9.56
N THR A 14 -2.91 -18.78 -9.67
CA THR A 14 -3.64 -19.37 -10.80
C THR A 14 -3.32 -18.67 -12.12
N LEU A 15 -3.36 -17.32 -12.14
CA LEU A 15 -3.14 -16.52 -13.35
C LEU A 15 -1.70 -16.59 -13.87
N THR A 16 -0.73 -16.66 -12.97
CA THR A 16 0.70 -16.74 -13.32
C THR A 16 1.17 -18.16 -13.57
N GLY A 17 0.44 -19.16 -13.08
CA GLY A 17 0.89 -20.56 -13.05
C GLY A 17 2.02 -20.79 -12.05
N ASP A 18 2.24 -19.86 -11.10
CA ASP A 18 3.31 -19.90 -10.12
C ASP A 18 2.72 -19.93 -8.71
N ALA A 19 2.86 -21.05 -8.03
CA ALA A 19 2.32 -21.29 -6.70
C ALA A 19 2.93 -20.37 -5.62
N ASP A 20 4.10 -19.81 -5.86
CA ASP A 20 4.77 -18.90 -4.90
C ASP A 20 3.97 -17.61 -4.66
N TRP A 21 3.07 -17.24 -5.57
CA TRP A 21 2.13 -16.14 -5.38
C TRP A 21 0.94 -16.47 -4.48
N GLY A 22 0.69 -17.74 -4.16
CA GLY A 22 -0.44 -18.17 -3.33
C GLY A 22 -0.34 -17.69 -1.88
N TRP A 23 -1.49 -17.63 -1.20
CA TRP A 23 -1.59 -17.15 0.18
C TRP A 23 -0.67 -17.88 1.16
N SER A 24 -0.54 -19.19 1.01
CA SER A 24 0.35 -20.01 1.86
C SER A 24 1.81 -19.55 1.85
N ASN A 25 2.26 -18.94 0.75
CA ASN A 25 3.61 -18.41 0.58
C ASN A 25 3.66 -16.90 0.88
N ALA A 26 2.63 -16.14 0.50
CA ALA A 26 2.55 -14.71 0.74
C ALA A 26 2.43 -14.35 2.24
N LEU A 27 1.68 -15.13 3.03
CA LEU A 27 1.53 -14.87 4.47
C LEU A 27 2.85 -14.95 5.24
N PRO A 28 3.71 -15.94 5.07
CA PRO A 28 5.04 -15.97 5.68
C PRO A 28 5.88 -14.72 5.40
N ASP A 29 5.82 -14.17 4.19
CA ASP A 29 6.54 -12.95 3.83
C ASP A 29 6.01 -11.73 4.58
N PHE A 30 4.69 -11.58 4.72
CA PHE A 30 4.11 -10.56 5.58
C PHE A 30 4.55 -10.68 7.02
N LEU A 31 4.54 -11.90 7.56
CA LEU A 31 4.95 -12.17 8.92
C LEU A 31 6.44 -11.92 9.16
N ALA A 32 7.28 -12.12 8.15
CA ALA A 32 8.74 -11.98 8.26
C ALA A 32 9.18 -10.53 8.54
N HIS A 33 8.49 -9.55 7.98
CA HIS A 33 8.86 -8.13 8.16
C HIS A 33 7.92 -7.33 9.08
N GLU A 34 6.84 -7.94 9.56
CA GLU A 34 5.85 -7.26 10.40
C GLU A 34 6.29 -7.10 11.86
N SER A 35 5.90 -5.97 12.47
CA SER A 35 5.96 -5.73 13.91
C SER A 35 4.57 -5.27 14.37
N HIS A 36 3.70 -6.22 14.66
CA HIS A 36 2.31 -5.97 15.01
C HIS A 36 2.14 -5.72 16.51
N HIS A 37 1.31 -4.75 16.87
CA HIS A 37 1.06 -4.36 18.27
C HIS A 37 0.54 -5.49 19.17
N SER A 38 -0.20 -6.45 18.61
CA SER A 38 -0.73 -7.60 19.35
C SER A 38 0.38 -8.51 19.88
N GLN A 39 1.60 -8.36 19.40
CA GLN A 39 2.77 -9.13 19.81
C GLN A 39 3.71 -8.35 20.74
N ASP A 40 3.31 -7.14 21.17
CA ASP A 40 4.12 -6.31 22.08
C ASP A 40 4.16 -6.87 23.53
N HIS A 41 3.19 -7.69 23.87
CA HIS A 41 3.11 -8.34 25.18
C HIS A 41 3.25 -9.85 25.02
N ALA A 42 4.15 -10.44 25.74
CA ALA A 42 4.40 -11.88 25.76
C ALA A 42 3.25 -12.63 26.46
N SER A 43 2.04 -12.58 25.90
CA SER A 43 0.87 -13.33 26.41
C SER A 43 0.95 -14.83 26.11
N GLY A 44 2.00 -15.29 25.42
CA GLY A 44 2.19 -16.69 25.08
C GLY A 44 1.26 -17.23 23.98
N GLU A 45 0.22 -16.52 23.62
CA GLU A 45 -0.69 -16.90 22.55
C GLU A 45 -0.07 -16.61 21.19
N LYS A 46 0.23 -17.67 20.44
CA LYS A 46 0.72 -17.53 19.06
C LYS A 46 -0.41 -17.07 18.17
N ASN A 47 -0.35 -15.82 17.72
CA ASN A 47 -1.23 -15.35 16.67
C ASN A 47 -0.73 -15.86 15.31
N PRO A 48 -1.50 -16.70 14.60
CA PRO A 48 -1.06 -17.23 13.31
C PRO A 48 -1.01 -16.17 12.20
N TRP A 49 -1.70 -15.04 12.41
CA TRP A 49 -1.87 -13.98 11.41
C TRP A 49 -0.90 -12.82 11.58
N HIS A 50 -0.24 -12.71 12.74
CA HIS A 50 0.63 -11.57 13.04
C HIS A 50 1.89 -11.98 13.77
N ARG A 51 2.97 -11.23 13.50
CA ARG A 51 4.24 -11.36 14.22
C ARG A 51 4.73 -10.02 14.77
N GLY A 52 5.59 -10.09 15.77
CA GLY A 52 6.40 -8.98 16.26
C GLY A 52 7.84 -9.05 15.77
N GLY A 53 8.60 -7.99 16.00
CA GLY A 53 10.05 -7.96 15.82
C GLY A 53 10.54 -7.57 14.42
N GLY A 54 9.66 -7.43 13.44
CA GLY A 54 10.03 -6.94 12.11
C GLY A 54 10.15 -5.42 12.04
N GLU A 55 10.50 -4.92 10.88
CA GLU A 55 10.73 -3.49 10.61
C GLU A 55 9.42 -2.73 10.34
N TRP A 56 8.39 -3.41 9.83
CA TRP A 56 7.13 -2.82 9.39
C TRP A 56 6.12 -2.74 10.53
N ARG A 57 6.17 -1.62 11.27
CA ARG A 57 5.33 -1.44 12.46
C ARG A 57 3.86 -1.21 12.09
N VAL A 58 2.97 -1.96 12.77
CA VAL A 58 1.51 -1.86 12.70
C VAL A 58 0.99 -1.57 14.11
N GLU A 59 0.16 -0.54 14.25
CA GLU A 59 -0.45 -0.13 15.52
C GLU A 59 -1.95 0.10 15.34
N ARG A 60 -2.68 0.07 16.45
CA ARG A 60 -4.04 0.61 16.50
C ARG A 60 -4.01 2.11 16.33
N GLN A 61 -5.06 2.67 15.78
CA GLN A 61 -5.23 4.12 15.72
C GLN A 61 -5.29 4.74 17.12
N ARG A 62 -4.73 5.93 17.26
CA ARG A 62 -4.63 6.65 18.53
C ARG A 62 -5.76 7.67 18.72
N LEU A 63 -6.83 7.50 18.01
CA LEU A 63 -8.02 8.34 18.04
C LEU A 63 -9.27 7.50 17.74
N ARG A 64 -10.35 7.81 18.44
CA ARG A 64 -11.69 7.26 18.18
C ARG A 64 -12.68 8.43 18.05
N TRP A 65 -13.77 8.18 17.33
CA TRP A 65 -14.83 9.14 17.13
C TRP A 65 -16.18 8.53 17.43
N ASP A 66 -17.00 9.22 18.20
CA ASP A 66 -18.35 8.75 18.57
C ASP A 66 -19.19 8.43 17.32
N VAL A 67 -19.05 9.24 16.26
CA VAL A 67 -19.76 9.02 15.00
C VAL A 67 -19.34 7.73 14.29
N LEU A 68 -18.06 7.35 14.37
CA LEU A 68 -17.57 6.10 13.80
C LEU A 68 -17.98 4.90 14.65
N ASP A 69 -17.98 5.05 15.98
CA ASP A 69 -18.48 4.02 16.88
C ASP A 69 -19.98 3.77 16.66
N ALA A 70 -20.76 4.85 16.47
CA ALA A 70 -22.18 4.76 16.11
C ALA A 70 -22.41 4.08 14.75
N PHE A 71 -21.56 4.40 13.75
CA PHE A 71 -21.62 3.70 12.45
C PHE A 71 -21.32 2.20 12.60
N ALA A 72 -20.31 1.83 13.36
CA ALA A 72 -19.95 0.43 13.60
C ALA A 72 -21.08 -0.33 14.31
N LEU A 73 -21.76 0.30 15.27
CA LEU A 73 -22.91 -0.27 15.93
C LEU A 73 -24.09 -0.43 14.96
N ALA A 74 -24.39 0.60 14.16
CA ALA A 74 -25.46 0.54 13.16
C ALA A 74 -25.20 -0.53 12.11
N ALA A 75 -23.95 -0.73 11.68
CA ALA A 75 -23.56 -1.80 10.78
C ALA A 75 -23.88 -3.19 11.39
N GLN A 76 -23.53 -3.39 12.66
CA GLN A 76 -23.84 -4.64 13.36
C GLN A 76 -25.36 -4.88 13.49
N GLN A 77 -26.15 -3.83 13.77
CA GLN A 77 -27.62 -3.91 13.78
C GLN A 77 -28.21 -4.28 12.42
N LYS A 78 -27.49 -4.00 11.33
CA LYS A 78 -27.84 -4.39 9.96
C LYS A 78 -27.27 -5.75 9.55
N GLY A 79 -26.70 -6.51 10.50
CA GLY A 79 -26.17 -7.85 10.25
C GLY A 79 -24.75 -7.90 9.72
N ILE A 80 -24.02 -6.77 9.66
CA ILE A 80 -22.60 -6.75 9.32
C ILE A 80 -21.83 -7.08 10.60
N PRO A 81 -21.08 -8.20 10.66
CA PRO A 81 -20.39 -8.59 11.89
C PRO A 81 -19.25 -7.64 12.23
N ALA A 82 -19.01 -7.40 13.52
CA ALA A 82 -17.75 -6.82 13.93
C ALA A 82 -16.60 -7.81 13.65
N THR A 83 -15.51 -7.32 13.10
CA THR A 83 -14.29 -8.09 12.96
C THR A 83 -13.19 -7.54 13.87
N PRO A 84 -12.41 -8.39 14.53
CA PRO A 84 -11.30 -7.92 15.34
C PRO A 84 -10.11 -7.48 14.48
N ASP A 85 -10.07 -7.90 13.20
CA ASP A 85 -8.92 -7.76 12.35
C ASP A 85 -9.26 -8.11 10.88
N PHE A 86 -8.94 -7.22 9.97
CA PHE A 86 -9.15 -7.39 8.51
C PHE A 86 -8.04 -8.22 7.82
N ASN A 87 -6.94 -8.54 8.51
CA ASN A 87 -5.72 -9.09 7.91
C ASN A 87 -5.56 -10.61 8.09
N ARG A 88 -6.68 -11.31 8.26
CA ARG A 88 -6.73 -12.75 8.56
C ARG A 88 -7.04 -13.63 7.34
N GLY A 89 -6.83 -13.11 6.14
CA GLY A 89 -7.16 -13.80 4.89
C GLY A 89 -8.59 -13.59 4.40
N ASP A 90 -9.49 -13.09 5.26
CA ASP A 90 -10.83 -12.61 4.93
C ASP A 90 -11.08 -11.28 5.68
N ASN A 91 -11.61 -10.30 4.96
CA ASN A 91 -11.84 -8.94 5.48
C ASN A 91 -13.31 -8.65 5.80
N ALA A 92 -14.24 -9.61 5.67
CA ALA A 92 -15.65 -9.37 5.91
C ALA A 92 -15.91 -8.84 7.33
N GLY A 93 -16.73 -7.77 7.42
CA GLY A 93 -17.14 -7.17 8.69
C GLY A 93 -16.82 -5.69 8.81
N VAL A 94 -17.02 -5.12 10.01
CA VAL A 94 -16.78 -3.71 10.35
C VAL A 94 -15.75 -3.59 11.47
N ALA A 95 -14.74 -2.71 11.29
CA ALA A 95 -13.74 -2.42 12.30
C ALA A 95 -13.01 -1.08 12.02
N TYR A 96 -12.30 -0.59 13.01
CA TYR A 96 -11.27 0.43 12.80
C TYR A 96 -10.07 -0.19 12.07
N PHE A 97 -9.58 0.50 11.04
CA PHE A 97 -8.34 0.10 10.37
C PHE A 97 -7.14 0.23 11.31
N GLU A 98 -6.26 -0.73 11.26
CA GLU A 98 -4.92 -0.59 11.80
C GLU A 98 -4.06 0.31 10.90
N VAL A 99 -2.97 0.84 11.45
CA VAL A 99 -2.17 1.87 10.76
C VAL A 99 -0.68 1.59 10.86
N ASN A 100 0.05 1.96 9.81
CA ASN A 100 1.50 1.98 9.86
C ASN A 100 2.00 3.22 10.61
N GLN A 101 2.02 3.08 11.92
CA GLN A 101 2.50 4.07 12.87
C GLN A 101 3.43 3.43 13.89
N ARG A 102 4.32 4.26 14.47
CA ARG A 102 5.10 3.92 15.66
C ARG A 102 5.01 5.07 16.64
N LYS A 103 4.31 4.86 17.74
CA LYS A 103 4.07 5.88 18.79
C LYS A 103 3.49 7.19 18.22
N GLY A 104 2.48 7.09 17.34
CA GLY A 104 1.82 8.23 16.71
C GLY A 104 2.57 8.88 15.52
N TRP A 105 3.75 8.39 15.16
CA TRP A 105 4.46 8.81 13.98
C TRP A 105 4.17 7.88 12.79
N ARG A 106 3.87 8.45 11.64
CA ARG A 106 3.77 7.67 10.41
C ARG A 106 5.04 6.86 10.18
N TRP A 107 4.87 5.53 10.03
CA TRP A 107 5.96 4.58 9.82
C TRP A 107 5.96 4.12 8.37
N ASN A 108 6.65 4.84 7.51
CA ASN A 108 6.74 4.55 6.09
C ASN A 108 7.94 3.64 5.78
N ALA A 109 8.02 3.14 4.52
CA ALA A 109 9.08 2.25 4.07
C ALA A 109 10.49 2.84 4.28
N SER A 110 10.64 4.15 4.11
CA SER A 110 11.93 4.81 4.37
C SER A 110 12.37 4.66 5.82
N LYS A 111 11.45 4.84 6.78
CA LYS A 111 11.75 4.67 8.21
C LYS A 111 11.97 3.22 8.59
N ALA A 112 11.16 2.31 8.02
CA ALA A 112 11.20 0.90 8.34
C ALA A 112 12.46 0.22 7.76
N PHE A 113 12.71 0.40 6.47
CA PHE A 113 13.69 -0.40 5.75
C PHE A 113 14.93 0.39 5.31
N LEU A 114 14.77 1.65 4.84
CA LEU A 114 15.89 2.39 4.29
C LEU A 114 16.79 3.03 5.37
N ASN A 115 16.21 3.70 6.36
CA ASN A 115 16.98 4.42 7.37
C ASN A 115 17.95 3.52 8.17
N PRO A 116 17.58 2.28 8.55
CA PRO A 116 18.50 1.39 9.24
C PRO A 116 19.74 1.02 8.43
N VAL A 117 19.63 1.01 7.09
CA VAL A 117 20.67 0.49 6.20
C VAL A 117 21.33 1.55 5.31
N LYS A 118 20.86 2.80 5.31
CA LYS A 118 21.33 3.86 4.40
C LYS A 118 22.81 4.20 4.50
N ARG A 119 23.48 3.79 5.59
CA ARG A 119 24.92 4.00 5.79
C ARG A 119 25.78 2.78 5.41
N ARG A 120 25.18 1.71 4.91
CA ARG A 120 25.94 0.54 4.47
C ARG A 120 26.82 0.90 3.28
N PRO A 121 28.11 0.49 3.23
CA PRO A 121 29.04 0.87 2.17
C PRO A 121 28.66 0.28 0.81
N ASN A 122 27.85 -0.77 0.79
CA ASN A 122 27.34 -1.42 -0.42
C ASN A 122 25.98 -0.88 -0.89
N LEU A 123 25.44 0.18 -0.27
CA LEU A 123 24.20 0.84 -0.67
C LEU A 123 24.46 2.26 -1.17
N VAL A 124 24.11 2.52 -2.41
CA VAL A 124 24.18 3.87 -3.01
C VAL A 124 22.75 4.35 -3.29
N ILE A 125 22.37 5.47 -2.71
CA ILE A 125 21.07 6.12 -2.93
C ILE A 125 21.31 7.36 -3.79
N ARG A 126 20.66 7.41 -4.95
CA ARG A 126 20.70 8.57 -5.86
C ARG A 126 19.32 9.20 -5.92
N THR A 127 19.17 10.35 -5.29
CA THR A 127 17.98 11.20 -5.41
C THR A 127 18.11 12.13 -6.61
N GLU A 128 17.00 12.73 -7.05
CA GLU A 128 16.97 13.65 -8.20
C GLU A 128 17.59 13.06 -9.46
N THR A 129 17.42 11.74 -9.60
CA THR A 129 17.92 10.96 -10.72
C THR A 129 16.74 10.28 -11.40
N GLN A 130 16.41 10.76 -12.58
CA GLN A 130 15.31 10.21 -13.38
C GLN A 130 15.80 9.04 -14.21
N VAL A 131 15.12 7.90 -14.12
CA VAL A 131 15.33 6.79 -15.06
C VAL A 131 14.53 7.09 -16.32
N GLU A 132 15.20 7.10 -17.49
CA GLU A 132 14.56 7.37 -18.78
C GLU A 132 14.10 6.08 -19.46
N LYS A 133 14.95 5.08 -19.48
CA LYS A 133 14.68 3.78 -20.10
C LYS A 133 15.64 2.71 -19.61
N LEU A 134 15.26 1.46 -19.80
CA LEU A 134 16.11 0.30 -19.56
C LEU A 134 17.17 0.19 -20.67
N ALA A 135 18.35 -0.32 -20.31
CA ALA A 135 19.39 -0.71 -21.26
C ALA A 135 19.22 -2.21 -21.56
N LEU A 136 18.72 -2.51 -22.75
CA LEU A 136 18.47 -3.88 -23.21
C LEU A 136 19.59 -4.31 -24.17
N GLU A 137 20.05 -5.55 -24.03
CA GLU A 137 21.04 -6.16 -24.92
C GLU A 137 20.64 -7.59 -25.29
N LYS A 138 21.10 -8.08 -26.41
CA LYS A 138 20.93 -9.48 -26.79
C LYS A 138 22.04 -10.33 -26.18
N THR A 139 21.66 -11.45 -25.60
CA THR A 139 22.61 -12.49 -25.20
C THR A 139 23.16 -13.20 -26.45
N PRO A 140 24.29 -13.94 -26.33
CA PRO A 140 24.76 -14.79 -27.43
C PRO A 140 23.73 -15.79 -27.98
N GLN A 141 22.75 -16.16 -27.16
CA GLN A 141 21.65 -17.05 -27.54
C GLN A 141 20.49 -16.31 -28.19
N GLY A 142 20.60 -14.98 -28.41
CA GLY A 142 19.57 -14.15 -29.01
C GLY A 142 18.43 -13.69 -28.09
N LEU A 143 18.49 -14.04 -26.79
CA LEU A 143 17.51 -13.62 -25.79
C LEU A 143 17.77 -12.16 -25.34
N TRP A 144 16.71 -11.44 -25.02
CA TRP A 144 16.85 -10.11 -24.45
C TRP A 144 17.19 -10.17 -22.94
N ARG A 145 18.13 -9.35 -22.53
CA ARG A 145 18.55 -9.17 -21.13
C ARG A 145 18.54 -7.69 -20.79
N CYS A 146 18.09 -7.35 -19.59
CA CYS A 146 18.26 -6.01 -19.05
C CYS A 146 19.70 -5.87 -18.48
N ALA A 147 20.52 -5.06 -19.13
CA ALA A 147 21.90 -4.80 -18.74
C ALA A 147 22.03 -3.62 -17.76
N GLY A 148 20.96 -2.84 -17.56
CA GLY A 148 20.96 -1.66 -16.71
C GLY A 148 19.90 -0.64 -17.09
N ALA A 149 20.17 0.62 -16.81
CA ALA A 149 19.26 1.72 -17.13
C ALA A 149 20.01 2.98 -17.57
N TRP A 150 19.36 3.78 -18.42
CA TRP A 150 19.77 5.16 -18.73
C TRP A 150 19.10 6.11 -17.74
N VAL A 151 19.90 6.98 -17.15
CA VAL A 151 19.44 7.90 -16.11
C VAL A 151 19.92 9.32 -16.38
N VAL A 152 19.14 10.29 -15.90
CA VAL A 152 19.49 11.71 -15.93
C VAL A 152 19.61 12.23 -14.51
N ASP A 153 20.75 12.76 -14.18
CA ASP A 153 20.91 13.60 -13.00
C ASP A 153 20.24 14.94 -13.28
N GLN A 154 19.12 15.19 -12.61
CA GLN A 154 18.29 16.38 -12.85
C GLN A 154 18.97 17.69 -12.41
N ARG A 155 19.90 17.62 -11.45
CA ARG A 155 20.68 18.80 -11.01
C ARG A 155 21.75 19.17 -12.00
N ALA A 156 22.51 18.17 -12.44
CA ALA A 156 23.64 18.38 -13.34
C ALA A 156 23.24 18.38 -14.83
N GLY A 157 22.00 17.99 -15.16
CA GLY A 157 21.54 17.80 -16.54
C GLY A 157 22.31 16.68 -17.28
N ARG A 158 23.02 15.83 -16.57
CA ARG A 158 23.92 14.83 -17.15
C ARG A 158 23.24 13.48 -17.30
N ARG A 159 23.26 12.96 -18.50
CA ARG A 159 22.80 11.63 -18.85
C ARG A 159 23.95 10.62 -18.76
N TYR A 160 23.69 9.44 -18.17
CA TYR A 160 24.66 8.34 -18.08
C TYR A 160 23.94 6.99 -17.93
N ALA A 161 24.67 5.91 -18.20
CA ALA A 161 24.18 4.55 -18.01
C ALA A 161 24.61 4.01 -16.63
N VAL A 162 23.72 3.26 -16.00
CA VAL A 162 24.02 2.47 -14.80
C VAL A 162 23.89 1.01 -15.18
N ALA A 163 24.98 0.24 -15.06
CA ALA A 163 24.98 -1.17 -15.37
C ALA A 163 24.44 -2.02 -14.20
N ALA A 164 23.67 -3.04 -14.52
CA ALA A 164 23.21 -4.07 -13.57
C ALA A 164 24.04 -5.35 -13.78
N LYS A 165 24.76 -5.80 -12.74
CA LYS A 165 25.57 -7.02 -12.81
C LYS A 165 24.75 -8.30 -12.66
N SER A 166 23.73 -8.28 -11.78
CA SER A 166 22.86 -9.45 -11.53
C SER A 166 21.43 -9.19 -11.97
N SER A 167 20.74 -8.20 -11.39
CA SER A 167 19.34 -7.91 -11.70
C SER A 167 19.02 -6.42 -11.57
N LEU A 168 17.97 -5.99 -12.24
CA LEU A 168 17.37 -4.67 -12.08
C LEU A 168 15.94 -4.86 -11.57
N ILE A 169 15.61 -4.20 -10.46
CA ILE A 169 14.28 -4.23 -9.86
C ILE A 169 13.56 -2.95 -10.23
N LEU A 170 12.42 -3.08 -10.91
CA LEU A 170 11.58 -1.97 -11.31
C LEU A 170 10.44 -1.79 -10.31
N SER A 171 10.44 -0.67 -9.57
CA SER A 171 9.48 -0.35 -8.50
C SER A 171 8.98 1.08 -8.62
N ALA A 172 8.69 1.54 -9.85
CA ALA A 172 8.28 2.91 -10.14
C ALA A 172 6.76 3.17 -10.01
N GLY A 173 6.02 2.21 -9.47
CA GLY A 173 4.56 2.25 -9.33
C GLY A 173 3.84 1.80 -10.60
N SER A 174 2.51 1.69 -10.51
CA SER A 174 1.66 1.12 -11.58
C SER A 174 1.79 1.85 -12.91
N ILE A 175 1.95 3.17 -12.88
CA ILE A 175 2.09 3.99 -14.10
C ILE A 175 3.56 4.11 -14.51
N GLY A 176 4.45 4.47 -13.58
CA GLY A 176 5.85 4.70 -13.89
C GLY A 176 6.60 3.45 -14.36
N SER A 177 6.27 2.27 -13.82
CA SER A 177 6.86 1.01 -14.27
C SER A 177 6.45 0.66 -15.69
N VAL A 178 5.16 0.83 -16.02
CA VAL A 178 4.66 0.64 -17.40
C VAL A 178 5.35 1.61 -18.35
N GLN A 179 5.38 2.90 -18.01
CA GLN A 179 6.04 3.92 -18.82
C GLN A 179 7.51 3.57 -19.11
N LEU A 180 8.25 3.11 -18.09
CA LEU A 180 9.65 2.72 -18.28
C LEU A 180 9.82 1.50 -19.19
N LEU A 181 8.93 0.51 -19.09
CA LEU A 181 8.92 -0.65 -19.98
C LEU A 181 8.62 -0.22 -21.41
N GLU A 182 7.56 0.55 -21.63
CA GLU A 182 7.16 1.01 -22.98
C GLU A 182 8.21 1.94 -23.59
N CYS A 183 8.77 2.91 -22.87
CA CYS A 183 9.88 3.74 -23.33
C CYS A 183 11.14 2.92 -23.69
N SER A 184 11.23 1.69 -23.16
CA SER A 184 12.33 0.76 -23.46
C SER A 184 12.04 -0.20 -24.61
N GLY A 185 10.86 -0.08 -25.23
CA GLY A 185 10.43 -0.94 -26.35
C GLY A 185 9.83 -2.27 -25.90
N ILE A 186 9.40 -2.37 -24.63
CA ILE A 186 8.74 -3.56 -24.09
C ILE A 186 7.24 -3.26 -23.95
N GLY A 187 6.39 -3.90 -24.72
CA GLY A 187 4.94 -3.66 -24.70
C GLY A 187 4.24 -4.17 -25.95
N ASP A 188 3.00 -3.69 -26.16
CA ASP A 188 2.24 -3.93 -27.39
C ASP A 188 2.88 -3.15 -28.56
N PRO A 189 3.30 -3.83 -29.64
CA PRO A 189 3.92 -3.17 -30.79
C PRO A 189 3.06 -2.06 -31.41
N ALA A 190 1.73 -2.20 -31.42
CA ALA A 190 0.85 -1.19 -31.97
C ALA A 190 0.83 0.09 -31.13
N VAL A 191 0.84 -0.05 -29.80
CA VAL A 191 0.92 1.07 -28.85
C VAL A 191 2.29 1.75 -28.97
N LEU A 192 3.37 0.97 -28.98
CA LEU A 192 4.74 1.48 -29.08
C LEU A 192 4.98 2.24 -30.38
N HIS A 193 4.57 1.70 -31.52
CA HIS A 193 4.68 2.38 -32.82
C HIS A 193 3.93 3.70 -32.84
N LYS A 194 2.71 3.73 -32.30
CA LYS A 194 1.91 4.96 -32.20
C LYS A 194 2.61 6.03 -31.35
N ALA A 195 3.37 5.62 -30.34
CA ALA A 195 4.17 6.49 -29.48
C ALA A 195 5.56 6.83 -30.07
N GLY A 196 5.90 6.35 -31.27
CA GLY A 196 7.21 6.57 -31.89
C GLY A 196 8.34 5.75 -31.26
N VAL A 197 8.01 4.69 -30.53
CA VAL A 197 8.98 3.79 -29.89
C VAL A 197 9.14 2.53 -30.72
N THR A 198 10.39 2.14 -31.00
CA THR A 198 10.68 0.89 -31.70
C THR A 198 10.45 -0.30 -30.77
N PRO A 199 9.56 -1.25 -31.12
CA PRO A 199 9.36 -2.46 -30.32
C PRO A 199 10.62 -3.32 -30.26
N VAL A 200 10.95 -3.78 -29.06
CA VAL A 200 12.08 -4.67 -28.78
C VAL A 200 11.57 -6.03 -28.27
N VAL A 201 10.63 -6.01 -27.34
CA VAL A 201 10.00 -7.21 -26.81
C VAL A 201 8.48 -7.06 -26.93
N ASN A 202 7.85 -7.97 -27.66
CA ASN A 202 6.40 -8.01 -27.76
C ASN A 202 5.81 -8.61 -26.47
N LEU A 203 5.20 -7.74 -25.66
CA LEU A 203 4.58 -8.10 -24.39
C LEU A 203 3.29 -7.30 -24.20
N PRO A 204 2.19 -7.67 -24.87
CA PRO A 204 0.98 -6.86 -24.98
C PRO A 204 0.24 -6.66 -23.63
N GLY A 205 0.57 -7.45 -22.60
CA GLY A 205 0.06 -7.23 -21.24
C GLY A 205 0.61 -5.98 -20.54
N VAL A 206 1.74 -5.43 -21.02
CA VAL A 206 2.30 -4.18 -20.44
C VAL A 206 1.38 -3.01 -20.77
N GLY A 207 0.96 -2.28 -19.74
CA GLY A 207 0.05 -1.15 -19.88
C GLY A 207 -1.43 -1.51 -20.09
N ALA A 208 -1.73 -2.80 -20.22
CA ALA A 208 -3.09 -3.29 -20.36
C ALA A 208 -3.75 -3.54 -18.99
N ASN A 209 -5.10 -3.54 -18.99
CA ASN A 209 -5.92 -3.98 -17.87
C ASN A 209 -5.65 -3.24 -16.53
N LEU A 210 -5.37 -1.94 -16.58
CA LEU A 210 -5.24 -1.11 -15.37
C LEU A 210 -6.53 -1.18 -14.56
N GLN A 211 -6.43 -1.53 -13.29
CA GLN A 211 -7.53 -1.58 -12.35
C GLN A 211 -7.38 -0.46 -11.32
N ASP A 212 -8.50 0.20 -10.98
CA ASP A 212 -8.56 1.17 -9.90
C ASP A 212 -9.88 1.05 -9.14
N HIS A 213 -9.93 1.56 -7.91
CA HIS A 213 -11.13 1.52 -7.08
C HIS A 213 -12.20 2.48 -7.59
N LEU A 214 -13.36 1.95 -7.97
CA LEU A 214 -14.53 2.79 -8.21
C LEU A 214 -15.06 3.27 -6.86
N GLN A 215 -15.09 4.60 -6.66
CA GLN A 215 -15.55 5.22 -5.42
C GLN A 215 -16.73 6.14 -5.64
N ILE A 216 -17.70 6.07 -4.73
CA ILE A 216 -18.80 7.01 -4.60
C ILE A 216 -18.69 7.67 -3.23
N ARG A 217 -18.71 9.00 -3.17
CA ARG A 217 -18.74 9.73 -1.90
C ARG A 217 -20.16 10.13 -1.55
N ALA A 218 -20.67 9.55 -0.47
CA ALA A 218 -21.88 10.01 0.20
C ALA A 218 -21.48 10.90 1.38
N VAL A 219 -22.01 12.11 1.43
CA VAL A 219 -21.73 13.09 2.50
C VAL A 219 -22.99 13.34 3.28
N PHE A 220 -22.91 13.19 4.60
CA PHE A 220 -24.01 13.37 5.53
C PHE A 220 -23.67 14.45 6.54
N SER A 221 -24.63 15.36 6.81
CA SER A 221 -24.53 16.28 7.94
C SER A 221 -24.94 15.56 9.22
N VAL A 222 -24.09 15.62 10.23
CA VAL A 222 -24.34 15.03 11.54
C VAL A 222 -24.49 16.09 12.61
N LYS A 223 -25.29 15.83 13.64
CA LYS A 223 -25.57 16.72 14.77
C LYS A 223 -25.27 16.03 16.09
N GLY A 224 -24.85 16.80 17.09
CA GLY A 224 -24.63 16.27 18.45
C GLY A 224 -23.35 15.47 18.64
N VAL A 225 -22.49 15.39 17.63
CA VAL A 225 -21.21 14.70 17.68
C VAL A 225 -20.06 15.58 17.18
N LYS A 226 -18.86 15.31 17.67
CA LYS A 226 -17.66 15.99 17.19
C LYS A 226 -17.19 15.38 15.88
N THR A 227 -16.79 16.24 14.94
CA THR A 227 -16.08 15.84 13.70
C THR A 227 -14.81 16.67 13.57
N LEU A 228 -13.94 16.30 12.65
CA LEU A 228 -12.73 17.08 12.38
C LEU A 228 -13.07 18.52 11.99
N ASN A 229 -14.10 18.70 11.15
CA ASN A 229 -14.53 20.05 10.75
C ASN A 229 -14.98 20.89 11.93
N THR A 230 -15.76 20.33 12.87
CA THR A 230 -16.19 21.07 14.07
C THR A 230 -15.03 21.41 15.00
N MET A 231 -14.06 20.51 15.14
CA MET A 231 -12.87 20.74 16.00
C MET A 231 -11.89 21.75 15.35
N ALA A 232 -11.71 21.68 14.04
CA ALA A 232 -10.76 22.54 13.31
C ALA A 232 -11.36 23.87 12.84
N ASN A 233 -12.61 24.20 13.22
CA ASN A 233 -13.33 25.38 12.76
C ASN A 233 -12.78 26.72 13.32
N SER A 234 -11.98 26.66 14.38
CA SER A 234 -11.39 27.87 15.01
C SER A 234 -9.87 27.76 15.09
N LEU A 235 -9.20 28.92 15.17
CA LEU A 235 -7.75 28.97 15.43
C LEU A 235 -7.39 28.29 16.75
N TRP A 236 -8.24 28.45 17.77
CA TRP A 236 -8.07 27.79 19.06
C TRP A 236 -8.17 26.24 18.91
N GLY A 237 -9.18 25.76 18.22
CA GLY A 237 -9.33 24.32 17.93
C GLY A 237 -8.11 23.74 17.21
N LYS A 238 -7.61 24.44 16.19
CA LYS A 238 -6.38 24.03 15.48
C LYS A 238 -5.16 24.02 16.43
N ALA A 239 -5.02 25.02 17.29
CA ALA A 239 -3.93 25.10 18.27
C ALA A 239 -4.00 23.93 19.26
N MET A 240 -5.21 23.59 19.76
CA MET A 240 -5.41 22.47 20.69
C MET A 240 -5.11 21.12 20.02
N ILE A 241 -5.50 20.91 18.77
CA ILE A 241 -5.15 19.72 17.97
C ILE A 241 -3.63 19.61 17.84
N GLY A 242 -2.96 20.72 17.54
CA GLY A 242 -1.49 20.76 17.44
C GLY A 242 -0.80 20.45 18.79
N LEU A 243 -1.30 21.01 19.88
CA LEU A 243 -0.77 20.79 21.22
C LEU A 243 -0.96 19.35 21.68
N GLU A 244 -2.15 18.78 21.45
CA GLU A 244 -2.40 17.36 21.75
C GLU A 244 -1.40 16.45 21.00
N TYR A 245 -1.19 16.70 19.72
CA TYR A 245 -0.24 15.93 18.94
C TYR A 245 1.21 16.14 19.43
N ALA A 246 1.59 17.37 19.75
CA ALA A 246 2.92 17.67 20.25
C ALA A 246 3.24 16.94 21.56
N LEU A 247 2.28 16.90 22.48
CA LEU A 247 2.46 16.32 23.83
C LEU A 247 2.20 14.80 23.88
N LYS A 248 1.14 14.33 23.21
CA LYS A 248 0.63 12.95 23.37
C LYS A 248 0.80 12.09 22.11
N ARG A 249 1.11 12.69 20.96
CA ARG A 249 1.12 12.00 19.65
C ARG A 249 -0.21 11.28 19.34
N SER A 250 -1.32 11.91 19.76
CA SER A 250 -2.70 11.44 19.56
C SER A 250 -3.55 12.54 18.92
N GLY A 251 -4.83 12.28 18.80
CA GLY A 251 -5.79 13.21 18.22
C GLY A 251 -5.73 13.30 16.69
N PRO A 252 -6.42 14.30 16.10
CA PRO A 252 -6.61 14.39 14.65
C PRO A 252 -5.34 14.38 13.80
N MET A 253 -4.22 14.91 14.30
CA MET A 253 -2.95 14.87 13.55
C MET A 253 -2.28 13.48 13.51
N SER A 254 -2.76 12.53 14.30
CA SER A 254 -2.28 11.14 14.30
C SER A 254 -3.17 10.22 13.45
N MET A 255 -4.27 10.73 12.90
CA MET A 255 -5.22 9.90 12.19
C MET A 255 -4.79 9.56 10.75
N ALA A 256 -5.23 8.39 10.27
CA ALA A 256 -5.28 8.08 8.85
C ALA A 256 -6.49 8.76 8.19
N PRO A 257 -6.49 9.00 6.88
CA PRO A 257 -7.65 9.60 6.19
C PRO A 257 -8.95 8.84 6.43
N SER A 258 -8.93 7.52 6.27
CA SER A 258 -10.05 6.62 6.60
C SER A 258 -9.73 5.86 7.86
N GLN A 259 -10.63 5.88 8.83
CA GLN A 259 -10.35 5.31 10.14
C GLN A 259 -11.12 4.05 10.43
N LEU A 260 -12.37 3.98 9.94
CA LEU A 260 -13.24 2.84 10.08
C LEU A 260 -13.60 2.32 8.69
N GLY A 261 -13.59 1.02 8.54
CA GLY A 261 -14.03 0.34 7.31
C GLY A 261 -15.09 -0.69 7.58
N ALA A 262 -15.87 -1.00 6.54
CA ALA A 262 -16.71 -2.16 6.54
C ALA A 262 -16.65 -2.84 5.17
N PHE A 263 -16.42 -4.14 5.17
CA PHE A 263 -16.45 -4.97 3.98
C PHE A 263 -17.69 -5.85 3.99
N VAL A 264 -18.52 -5.71 2.98
CA VAL A 264 -19.84 -6.32 2.94
C VAL A 264 -20.14 -6.89 1.57
N LYS A 265 -21.08 -7.83 1.54
CA LYS A 265 -21.65 -8.30 0.29
C LYS A 265 -22.72 -7.33 -0.18
N SER A 266 -22.69 -6.96 -1.47
CA SER A 266 -23.74 -6.13 -2.08
C SER A 266 -25.07 -6.84 -2.15
N ASP A 267 -25.03 -8.17 -2.19
CA ASP A 267 -26.16 -9.09 -2.22
C ASP A 267 -25.76 -10.39 -1.50
N PRO A 268 -26.68 -11.05 -0.77
CA PRO A 268 -26.39 -12.30 -0.06
C PRO A 268 -25.83 -13.43 -0.94
N SER A 269 -26.15 -13.44 -2.25
CA SER A 269 -25.64 -14.42 -3.21
C SER A 269 -24.16 -14.26 -3.56
N GLN A 270 -23.56 -13.10 -3.25
CA GLN A 270 -22.13 -12.89 -3.51
C GLN A 270 -21.29 -13.87 -2.68
N PRO A 271 -20.28 -14.50 -3.27
CA PRO A 271 -19.45 -15.48 -2.56
C PRO A 271 -18.62 -14.85 -1.43
N HIS A 272 -18.28 -13.57 -1.55
CA HIS A 272 -17.48 -12.80 -0.60
C HIS A 272 -17.87 -11.33 -0.58
N ALA A 273 -17.33 -10.56 0.37
CA ALA A 273 -17.48 -9.11 0.41
C ALA A 273 -16.92 -8.47 -0.88
N ASN A 274 -17.74 -7.66 -1.53
CA ASN A 274 -17.41 -6.98 -2.79
C ASN A 274 -17.69 -5.47 -2.75
N LEU A 275 -18.13 -4.95 -1.60
CA LEU A 275 -18.23 -3.53 -1.30
C LEU A 275 -17.39 -3.19 -0.09
N GLU A 276 -16.73 -2.04 -0.16
CA GLU A 276 -15.96 -1.47 0.95
C GLU A 276 -16.47 -0.08 1.31
N TYR A 277 -16.68 0.16 2.59
CA TYR A 277 -16.94 1.48 3.15
C TYR A 277 -15.69 2.04 3.79
N HIS A 278 -15.30 3.24 3.38
CA HIS A 278 -14.31 4.07 4.04
C HIS A 278 -15.00 5.21 4.77
N VAL A 279 -15.11 5.13 6.08
CA VAL A 279 -15.85 6.11 6.88
C VAL A 279 -14.89 7.14 7.47
N GLN A 280 -15.20 8.42 7.23
CA GLN A 280 -14.37 9.56 7.63
C GLN A 280 -15.21 10.56 8.42
N PRO A 281 -14.77 11.01 9.62
CA PRO A 281 -15.48 11.96 10.47
C PRO A 281 -15.07 13.42 10.13
N LEU A 282 -15.33 13.82 8.89
CA LEU A 282 -14.96 15.14 8.36
C LEU A 282 -16.05 16.18 8.58
#